data_a2c84bf329dea7531f1ea7998864440b
#
_entry.id   a2c84bf329dea7531f1ea7998864440b
#
_cell.length_a   1.000
_cell.length_b   1.000
_cell.length_c   1.000
_cell.angle_alpha   90.00
_cell.angle_beta   90.00
_cell.angle_gamma   90.00
#
_symmetry.space_group_name_H-M   'P 1'
#
loop_
_entity.id
_entity.type
_entity.pdbx_description
1 polymer ?
#
loop_
_entity_poly.entity_id
_entity_poly.type
_entity_poly.pdbx_seq_one_letter_code
_entity_poly.pdbx_strand_id
1 'polypeptide(L)'
;MSTELITVLENIEREKGISRKVLVESIEAALVSAAKKVLHDKDKDVQVKLELETGRIRIYSEGKEVVSQEFGRIAAQTAKQVIFQKIREAERDVIFNEFQAKADSIVTGTVYRFEKGSLLIDLGKTEAVLPRRELSPRDNYRQGDHIRAYVLEVSKNGKGPQIVLSRTHPGFVKVLFELEVPEIADGMVEIRAVSREAGDRSKIAVWSKNDKIDSVGACVGIRGSRVKGVVKELQGEKIDIVRWSEDPEEFVRAALSPAEASSVKIVNREEKKVEVVVADDQLSLAIGKNGQNVRLASRLVGWSIDIRSKKDIVKEKLEGMTGSSGAADTDGVESLDGVGPKTAEALKAAGYLTVADLKNATPEQLAEIKGVGKKTLEKIMAAVNGSPEAPEAETAPEASAADETPESGEEA
;
A
#
# COMPACT_ATOMS: atom_id res chain seq x y z
N MET A 1 24.75 -50.84 24.58
CA MET A 1 24.33 -49.43 24.61
C MET A 1 25.41 -48.44 24.20
N SER A 2 26.68 -48.61 24.63
CA SER A 2 27.75 -47.66 24.27
C SER A 2 28.14 -47.66 22.77
N THR A 3 28.28 -48.84 22.17
CA THR A 3 28.63 -48.97 20.73
C THR A 3 27.48 -48.55 19.82
N GLU A 4 26.25 -48.76 20.20
CA GLU A 4 25.03 -48.35 19.49
C GLU A 4 24.92 -46.83 19.38
N LEU A 5 25.30 -46.09 20.44
CA LEU A 5 25.30 -44.64 20.42
C LEU A 5 26.25 -44.06 19.36
N ILE A 6 27.46 -44.64 19.25
CA ILE A 6 28.47 -44.21 18.27
C ILE A 6 27.96 -44.45 16.86
N THR A 7 27.44 -45.65 16.60
CA THR A 7 26.87 -46.00 15.28
C THR A 7 25.72 -45.09 14.89
N VAL A 8 24.87 -44.70 15.86
CA VAL A 8 23.77 -43.74 15.62
C VAL A 8 24.33 -42.36 15.26
N LEU A 9 25.38 -41.87 15.97
CA LEU A 9 26.00 -40.57 15.68
C LEU A 9 26.63 -40.54 14.28
N GLU A 10 27.31 -41.62 13.88
CA GLU A 10 27.89 -41.76 12.55
C GLU A 10 26.86 -41.83 11.44
N ASN A 11 25.75 -42.54 11.66
CA ASN A 11 24.65 -42.57 10.71
C ASN A 11 24.00 -41.19 10.54
N ILE A 12 23.81 -40.45 11.64
CA ILE A 12 23.23 -39.08 11.60
C ILE A 12 24.16 -38.12 10.83
N GLU A 13 25.49 -38.21 11.06
CA GLU A 13 26.44 -37.39 10.33
C GLU A 13 26.38 -37.69 8.83
N ARG A 14 26.33 -38.97 8.44
CA ARG A 14 26.28 -39.39 7.04
C ARG A 14 24.94 -39.06 6.36
N GLU A 15 23.78 -39.28 7.05
CA GLU A 15 22.47 -39.15 6.43
C GLU A 15 21.91 -37.74 6.54
N LYS A 16 22.21 -37.02 7.61
CA LYS A 16 21.65 -35.70 7.90
C LYS A 16 22.66 -34.55 7.79
N GLY A 17 23.95 -34.87 7.59
CA GLY A 17 25.02 -33.87 7.45
C GLY A 17 25.31 -33.09 8.75
N ILE A 18 24.88 -33.61 9.91
CA ILE A 18 25.12 -32.96 11.20
C ILE A 18 26.49 -33.43 11.73
N SER A 19 27.43 -32.49 11.88
CA SER A 19 28.75 -32.81 12.38
C SER A 19 28.67 -33.53 13.74
N ARG A 20 29.37 -34.68 13.83
CA ARG A 20 29.52 -35.48 15.05
C ARG A 20 29.97 -34.63 16.26
N LYS A 21 30.87 -33.67 16.03
CA LYS A 21 31.34 -32.74 17.07
C LYS A 21 30.23 -31.94 17.69
N VAL A 22 29.32 -31.36 16.89
CA VAL A 22 28.17 -30.58 17.36
C VAL A 22 27.18 -31.43 18.15
N LEU A 23 26.97 -32.69 17.72
CA LEU A 23 26.12 -33.63 18.44
C LEU A 23 26.71 -33.97 19.81
N VAL A 24 28.01 -34.28 19.88
CA VAL A 24 28.71 -34.61 21.14
C VAL A 24 28.66 -33.43 22.10
N GLU A 25 29.04 -32.23 21.68
CA GLU A 25 29.02 -31.03 22.51
C GLU A 25 27.57 -30.74 23.06
N SER A 26 26.55 -30.94 22.22
CA SER A 26 25.16 -30.75 22.62
C SER A 26 24.71 -31.80 23.65
N ILE A 27 25.14 -33.05 23.49
CA ILE A 27 24.85 -34.13 24.43
C ILE A 27 25.55 -33.87 25.76
N GLU A 28 26.85 -33.53 25.73
CA GLU A 28 27.62 -33.21 26.92
C GLU A 28 27.02 -32.06 27.72
N ALA A 29 26.62 -30.95 27.06
CA ALA A 29 25.99 -29.80 27.67
C ALA A 29 24.65 -30.17 28.36
N ALA A 30 23.82 -30.99 27.73
CA ALA A 30 22.57 -31.45 28.30
C ALA A 30 22.79 -32.41 29.47
N LEU A 31 23.79 -33.25 29.36
CA LEU A 31 24.18 -34.18 30.43
C LEU A 31 24.76 -33.47 31.65
N VAL A 32 25.49 -32.38 31.47
CA VAL A 32 25.91 -31.49 32.58
C VAL A 32 24.71 -30.94 33.32
N SER A 33 23.70 -30.46 32.57
CA SER A 33 22.46 -29.95 33.18
C SER A 33 21.67 -31.03 33.94
N ALA A 34 21.66 -32.26 33.41
CA ALA A 34 21.04 -33.40 34.06
C ALA A 34 21.83 -33.86 35.32
N ALA A 35 23.16 -33.89 35.24
CA ALA A 35 24.05 -34.27 36.34
C ALA A 35 23.90 -33.29 37.52
N LYS A 36 23.87 -31.98 37.26
CA LYS A 36 23.63 -30.97 38.30
C LYS A 36 22.30 -31.15 39.04
N LYS A 37 21.25 -31.63 38.37
CA LYS A 37 19.96 -31.94 39.01
C LYS A 37 20.01 -33.21 39.87
N VAL A 38 20.72 -34.26 39.39
CA VAL A 38 20.82 -35.55 40.10
C VAL A 38 21.72 -35.44 41.31
N LEU A 39 22.81 -34.71 41.21
CA LEU A 39 23.75 -34.50 42.30
C LEU A 39 23.25 -33.47 43.34
N HIS A 40 22.08 -32.88 43.14
CA HIS A 40 21.50 -31.81 43.97
C HIS A 40 22.43 -30.64 44.28
N ASP A 41 23.45 -30.45 43.42
CA ASP A 41 24.51 -29.49 43.61
C ASP A 41 24.54 -28.51 42.40
N LYS A 42 23.83 -27.40 42.57
CA LYS A 42 23.73 -26.40 41.50
C LYS A 42 25.02 -25.57 41.30
N ASP A 43 25.84 -25.51 42.36
CA ASP A 43 26.99 -24.60 42.40
C ASP A 43 28.33 -25.29 42.16
N LYS A 44 28.39 -26.62 42.07
CA LYS A 44 29.64 -27.32 41.77
C LYS A 44 29.99 -27.33 40.30
N ASP A 45 31.29 -27.30 40.00
CA ASP A 45 31.82 -27.52 38.67
C ASP A 45 31.66 -29.00 38.27
N VAL A 46 30.59 -29.23 37.46
CA VAL A 46 30.28 -30.58 36.95
C VAL A 46 30.59 -30.58 35.47
N GLN A 47 31.48 -31.47 35.07
CA GLN A 47 31.85 -31.75 33.69
C GLN A 47 31.40 -33.15 33.31
N VAL A 48 30.91 -33.29 32.07
CA VAL A 48 30.54 -34.59 31.50
C VAL A 48 31.31 -34.76 30.18
N LYS A 49 31.93 -35.89 30.01
CA LYS A 49 32.65 -36.26 28.79
C LYS A 49 32.10 -37.55 28.22
N LEU A 50 31.83 -37.52 26.90
CA LEU A 50 31.45 -38.69 26.11
C LEU A 50 32.69 -39.25 25.42
N GLU A 51 33.14 -40.43 25.83
CA GLU A 51 34.24 -41.12 25.14
C GLU A 51 33.80 -41.68 23.80
N LEU A 52 34.34 -41.13 22.73
CA LEU A 52 33.95 -41.48 21.35
C LEU A 52 34.39 -42.88 20.91
N GLU A 53 35.33 -43.49 21.61
CA GLU A 53 35.82 -44.85 21.30
C GLU A 53 34.95 -45.92 21.97
N THR A 54 34.54 -45.67 23.20
CA THR A 54 33.83 -46.67 24.02
C THR A 54 32.34 -46.38 24.12
N GLY A 55 31.90 -45.15 23.81
CA GLY A 55 30.54 -44.66 23.99
C GLY A 55 30.15 -44.50 25.48
N ARG A 56 31.15 -44.48 26.38
CA ARG A 56 30.92 -44.30 27.83
C ARG A 56 30.80 -42.83 28.19
N ILE A 57 29.89 -42.56 29.07
CA ILE A 57 29.65 -41.22 29.62
C ILE A 57 30.31 -41.14 30.97
N ARG A 58 31.29 -40.25 31.17
CA ARG A 58 31.97 -40.02 32.47
C ARG A 58 31.59 -38.67 33.04
N ILE A 59 31.35 -38.64 34.33
CA ILE A 59 31.03 -37.41 35.07
C ILE A 59 32.20 -37.06 35.96
N TYR A 60 32.56 -35.79 35.93
CA TYR A 60 33.55 -35.23 36.83
C TYR A 60 32.90 -34.15 37.68
N SER A 61 32.99 -34.24 39.00
CA SER A 61 32.58 -33.18 39.94
C SER A 61 33.81 -32.78 40.74
N GLU A 62 34.19 -31.49 40.69
CA GLU A 62 35.42 -30.96 41.30
C GLU A 62 36.70 -31.78 40.90
N GLY A 63 36.78 -32.22 39.63
CA GLY A 63 37.89 -32.97 39.10
C GLY A 63 37.94 -34.45 39.50
N LYS A 64 36.97 -34.98 40.30
CA LYS A 64 36.89 -36.40 40.65
C LYS A 64 35.78 -37.08 39.87
N GLU A 65 36.07 -38.29 39.36
CA GLU A 65 35.09 -39.11 38.65
C GLU A 65 33.99 -39.61 39.65
N VAL A 66 32.74 -39.39 39.29
CA VAL A 66 31.54 -39.80 40.09
C VAL A 66 30.83 -40.89 39.31
N VAL A 67 30.72 -42.08 39.90
CA VAL A 67 29.98 -43.21 39.35
C VAL A 67 28.61 -43.31 40.02
N SER A 68 27.51 -43.05 39.26
CA SER A 68 26.15 -43.19 39.73
C SER A 68 25.34 -44.07 38.78
N GLN A 69 24.72 -45.13 39.29
CA GLN A 69 23.85 -46.01 38.50
C GLN A 69 22.57 -45.31 38.04
N GLU A 70 22.01 -44.39 38.87
CA GLU A 70 20.85 -43.61 38.50
C GLU A 70 21.13 -42.65 37.34
N PHE A 71 22.31 -42.04 37.34
CA PHE A 71 22.73 -41.18 36.27
C PHE A 71 22.85 -41.91 34.93
N GLY A 72 23.29 -43.17 34.93
CA GLY A 72 23.43 -43.95 33.67
C GLY A 72 22.09 -44.08 32.90
N ARG A 73 20.96 -44.24 33.60
CA ARG A 73 19.63 -44.28 32.97
C ARG A 73 19.19 -42.90 32.46
N ILE A 74 19.40 -41.86 33.27
CA ILE A 74 19.03 -40.48 32.95
C ILE A 74 19.89 -40.00 31.77
N ALA A 75 21.18 -40.33 31.80
CA ALA A 75 22.12 -39.98 30.72
C ALA A 75 21.72 -40.58 29.37
N ALA A 76 21.36 -41.88 29.34
CA ALA A 76 20.93 -42.52 28.09
C ALA A 76 19.63 -41.90 27.54
N GLN A 77 18.68 -41.62 28.42
CA GLN A 77 17.41 -40.98 28.02
C GLN A 77 17.62 -39.56 27.57
N THR A 78 18.45 -38.76 28.27
CA THR A 78 18.80 -37.39 27.92
C THR A 78 19.55 -37.34 26.57
N ALA A 79 20.56 -38.21 26.38
CA ALA A 79 21.28 -38.30 25.12
C ALA A 79 20.33 -38.60 23.94
N LYS A 80 19.43 -39.58 24.11
CA LYS A 80 18.42 -39.89 23.09
C LYS A 80 17.53 -38.69 22.80
N GLN A 81 17.07 -37.96 23.80
CA GLN A 81 16.23 -36.77 23.63
C GLN A 81 16.96 -35.67 22.91
N VAL A 82 18.23 -35.39 23.25
CA VAL A 82 19.07 -34.38 22.59
C VAL A 82 19.33 -34.72 21.14
N ILE A 83 19.64 -35.98 20.86
CA ILE A 83 19.84 -36.47 19.48
C ILE A 83 18.58 -36.21 18.65
N PHE A 84 17.39 -36.61 19.14
CA PHE A 84 16.13 -36.35 18.42
C PHE A 84 15.86 -34.86 18.25
N GLN A 85 16.20 -34.03 19.25
CA GLN A 85 16.07 -32.58 19.14
C GLN A 85 17.00 -32.03 18.06
N LYS A 86 18.27 -32.45 18.02
CA LYS A 86 19.24 -32.00 17.01
C LYS A 86 18.87 -32.44 15.60
N ILE A 87 18.38 -33.66 15.43
CA ILE A 87 17.85 -34.12 14.13
C ILE A 87 16.70 -33.21 13.68
N ARG A 88 15.74 -32.93 14.56
CA ARG A 88 14.61 -32.05 14.25
C ARG A 88 15.04 -30.61 13.94
N GLU A 89 16.05 -30.10 14.66
CA GLU A 89 16.62 -28.77 14.38
C GLU A 89 17.27 -28.74 12.99
N ALA A 90 18.08 -29.75 12.64
CA ALA A 90 18.72 -29.85 11.34
C ALA A 90 17.70 -30.02 10.20
N GLU A 91 16.67 -30.86 10.37
CA GLU A 91 15.58 -31.01 9.40
C GLU A 91 14.84 -29.68 9.18
N ARG A 92 14.59 -28.93 10.26
CA ARG A 92 14.00 -27.59 10.19
C ARG A 92 14.90 -26.59 9.46
N ASP A 93 16.21 -26.66 9.67
CA ASP A 93 17.16 -25.79 9.01
C ASP A 93 17.26 -26.09 7.50
N VAL A 94 17.20 -27.34 7.10
CA VAL A 94 17.13 -27.75 5.70
C VAL A 94 15.86 -27.21 5.04
N ILE A 95 14.70 -27.38 5.70
CA ILE A 95 13.43 -26.86 5.20
C ILE A 95 13.47 -25.34 5.13
N PHE A 96 13.98 -24.67 6.16
CA PHE A 96 14.12 -23.22 6.17
C PHE A 96 14.94 -22.71 4.99
N ASN A 97 16.12 -23.30 4.76
CA ASN A 97 17.02 -22.90 3.68
C ASN A 97 16.39 -23.15 2.30
N GLU A 98 15.69 -24.30 2.12
CA GLU A 98 14.98 -24.61 0.87
C GLU A 98 13.89 -23.55 0.57
N PHE A 99 13.08 -23.20 1.56
CA PHE A 99 11.99 -22.23 1.34
C PHE A 99 12.48 -20.78 1.35
N GLN A 100 13.58 -20.48 2.04
CA GLN A 100 14.23 -19.18 1.94
C GLN A 100 14.75 -18.92 0.51
N ALA A 101 15.28 -19.95 -0.16
CA ALA A 101 15.65 -19.85 -1.57
C ALA A 101 14.44 -19.70 -2.52
N LYS A 102 13.25 -20.07 -2.06
CA LYS A 102 11.98 -19.90 -2.78
C LYS A 102 11.22 -18.66 -2.34
N ALA A 103 11.79 -17.80 -1.50
CA ALA A 103 11.23 -16.49 -1.21
C ALA A 103 11.00 -15.74 -2.53
N ASP A 104 9.96 -14.92 -2.58
CA ASP A 104 9.57 -14.17 -3.78
C ASP A 104 9.17 -15.04 -5.00
N SER A 105 8.95 -16.34 -4.82
CA SER A 105 8.48 -17.25 -5.88
C SER A 105 7.09 -17.83 -5.56
N ILE A 106 6.52 -18.55 -6.51
CA ILE A 106 5.24 -19.25 -6.34
C ILE A 106 5.49 -20.69 -5.92
N VAL A 107 4.76 -21.12 -4.90
CA VAL A 107 4.69 -22.52 -4.48
C VAL A 107 3.29 -23.07 -4.69
N THR A 108 3.21 -24.37 -4.96
CA THR A 108 1.94 -25.11 -5.06
C THR A 108 1.80 -25.98 -3.83
N GLY A 109 0.63 -26.01 -3.25
CA GLY A 109 0.31 -26.87 -2.12
C GLY A 109 -1.16 -27.28 -2.12
N THR A 110 -1.56 -28.01 -1.09
CA THR A 110 -2.93 -28.47 -0.89
C THR A 110 -3.49 -27.86 0.41
N VAL A 111 -4.70 -27.36 0.37
CA VAL A 111 -5.36 -26.81 1.56
C VAL A 111 -5.62 -27.94 2.55
N TYR A 112 -4.91 -27.88 3.69
CA TYR A 112 -5.01 -28.91 4.71
C TYR A 112 -6.17 -28.64 5.66
N ARG A 113 -6.25 -27.45 6.24
CA ARG A 113 -7.35 -27.06 7.16
C ARG A 113 -7.44 -25.54 7.32
N PHE A 114 -8.55 -25.12 7.89
CA PHE A 114 -8.76 -23.75 8.34
C PHE A 114 -8.46 -23.65 9.85
N GLU A 115 -7.63 -22.71 10.23
CA GLU A 115 -7.30 -22.48 11.64
C GLU A 115 -7.25 -20.97 11.93
N LYS A 116 -8.02 -20.52 12.93
CA LYS A 116 -8.06 -19.12 13.40
C LYS A 116 -8.19 -18.08 12.28
N GLY A 117 -8.97 -18.39 11.24
CA GLY A 117 -9.17 -17.51 10.09
C GLY A 117 -8.06 -17.52 9.05
N SER A 118 -7.06 -18.38 9.18
CA SER A 118 -6.00 -18.63 8.20
C SER A 118 -6.18 -19.98 7.56
N LEU A 119 -5.67 -20.15 6.33
CA LEU A 119 -5.54 -21.48 5.72
C LEU A 119 -4.16 -22.04 6.04
N LEU A 120 -4.12 -23.29 6.46
CA LEU A 120 -2.91 -24.09 6.52
C LEU A 120 -2.81 -24.87 5.21
N ILE A 121 -1.67 -24.75 4.56
CA ILE A 121 -1.39 -25.33 3.27
C ILE A 121 -0.26 -26.34 3.42
N ASP A 122 -0.52 -27.56 3.01
CA ASP A 122 0.50 -28.60 2.95
C ASP A 122 1.35 -28.43 1.68
N LEU A 123 2.65 -28.22 1.88
CA LEU A 123 3.65 -28.11 0.81
C LEU A 123 4.42 -29.44 0.61
N GLY A 124 3.95 -30.54 1.22
CA GLY A 124 4.54 -31.86 1.17
C GLY A 124 5.62 -32.08 2.24
N LYS A 125 6.58 -31.21 2.37
CA LYS A 125 7.65 -31.29 3.40
C LYS A 125 7.31 -30.55 4.68
N THR A 126 6.47 -29.54 4.59
CA THR A 126 6.09 -28.68 5.72
C THR A 126 4.77 -28.01 5.44
N GLU A 127 4.16 -27.49 6.51
CA GLU A 127 2.96 -26.66 6.41
C GLU A 127 3.33 -25.19 6.26
N ALA A 128 2.55 -24.45 5.45
CA ALA A 128 2.62 -23.01 5.30
C ALA A 128 1.31 -22.36 5.75
N VAL A 129 1.39 -21.11 6.16
CA VAL A 129 0.24 -20.34 6.62
C VAL A 129 -0.11 -19.30 5.56
N LEU A 130 -1.38 -19.28 5.12
CA LEU A 130 -1.95 -18.23 4.29
C LEU A 130 -2.98 -17.46 5.15
N PRO A 131 -2.60 -16.31 5.71
CA PRO A 131 -3.49 -15.50 6.54
C PRO A 131 -4.70 -14.98 5.75
N ARG A 132 -5.82 -14.75 6.41
CA ARG A 132 -7.03 -14.22 5.77
C ARG A 132 -6.80 -12.89 5.04
N ARG A 133 -5.95 -12.02 5.56
CA ARG A 133 -5.59 -10.74 4.93
C ARG A 133 -4.82 -10.92 3.62
N GLU A 134 -4.18 -12.07 3.45
CA GLU A 134 -3.40 -12.44 2.26
C GLU A 134 -4.21 -13.29 1.27
N LEU A 135 -5.49 -13.55 1.56
CA LEU A 135 -6.45 -14.13 0.63
C LEU A 135 -7.13 -13.04 -0.17
N SER A 136 -7.29 -13.27 -1.47
CA SER A 136 -8.10 -12.40 -2.31
C SER A 136 -9.59 -12.52 -1.93
N PRO A 137 -10.38 -11.44 -2.01
CA PRO A 137 -11.83 -11.50 -1.74
C PRO A 137 -12.60 -12.51 -2.61
N ARG A 138 -12.05 -12.87 -3.77
CA ARG A 138 -12.66 -13.87 -4.68
C ARG A 138 -12.19 -15.29 -4.43
N ASP A 139 -11.15 -15.46 -3.64
CA ASP A 139 -10.62 -16.79 -3.32
C ASP A 139 -11.59 -17.55 -2.42
N ASN A 140 -12.05 -18.70 -2.88
CA ASN A 140 -12.92 -19.58 -2.13
C ASN A 140 -12.40 -21.02 -2.23
N TYR A 141 -11.57 -21.40 -1.27
CA TYR A 141 -10.93 -22.70 -1.20
C TYR A 141 -11.61 -23.60 -0.17
N ARG A 142 -11.60 -24.90 -0.45
CA ARG A 142 -12.04 -25.94 0.47
C ARG A 142 -10.86 -26.81 0.86
N GLN A 143 -11.01 -27.58 1.93
CA GLN A 143 -10.02 -28.58 2.31
C GLN A 143 -9.83 -29.59 1.16
N GLY A 144 -8.59 -29.87 0.80
CA GLY A 144 -8.20 -30.71 -0.31
C GLY A 144 -7.98 -30.00 -1.65
N ASP A 145 -8.34 -28.73 -1.77
CA ASP A 145 -8.11 -27.97 -3.00
C ASP A 145 -6.63 -27.69 -3.21
N HIS A 146 -6.19 -27.74 -4.45
CA HIS A 146 -4.85 -27.28 -4.83
C HIS A 146 -4.80 -25.76 -4.94
N ILE A 147 -3.75 -25.16 -4.41
CA ILE A 147 -3.57 -23.73 -4.39
C ILE A 147 -2.14 -23.37 -4.81
N ARG A 148 -2.02 -22.31 -5.61
CA ARG A 148 -0.76 -21.60 -5.88
C ARG A 148 -0.74 -20.35 -5.07
N ALA A 149 0.38 -20.08 -4.41
CA ALA A 149 0.55 -18.87 -3.62
C ALA A 149 2.00 -18.39 -3.66
N TYR A 150 2.16 -17.11 -3.47
CA TYR A 150 3.46 -16.44 -3.40
C TYR A 150 4.06 -16.59 -2.00
N VAL A 151 5.34 -16.92 -1.92
CA VAL A 151 6.07 -17.02 -0.64
C VAL A 151 6.42 -15.60 -0.21
N LEU A 152 5.67 -15.08 0.76
CA LEU A 152 5.83 -13.71 1.24
C LEU A 152 7.00 -13.59 2.21
N GLU A 153 7.08 -14.54 3.14
CA GLU A 153 8.08 -14.51 4.21
C GLU A 153 8.39 -15.93 4.69
N VAL A 154 9.66 -16.15 4.99
CA VAL A 154 10.14 -17.37 5.65
C VAL A 154 10.88 -16.95 6.91
N SER A 155 10.37 -17.31 8.08
CA SER A 155 10.96 -16.94 9.37
C SER A 155 11.24 -18.17 10.23
N LYS A 156 12.23 -18.07 11.13
CA LYS A 156 12.53 -19.11 12.14
C LYS A 156 11.86 -18.76 13.45
N ASN A 157 10.87 -19.54 13.83
CA ASN A 157 10.27 -19.47 15.14
C ASN A 157 10.75 -20.64 15.99
N GLY A 158 10.69 -20.53 17.35
CA GLY A 158 11.14 -21.60 18.26
C GLY A 158 10.48 -22.97 18.02
N LYS A 159 9.37 -23.01 17.29
CA LYS A 159 8.65 -24.23 16.91
C LYS A 159 9.03 -24.78 15.52
N GLY A 160 9.82 -24.04 14.72
CA GLY A 160 10.24 -24.43 13.38
C GLY A 160 10.14 -23.29 12.35
N PRO A 161 10.44 -23.56 11.06
CA PRO A 161 10.24 -22.58 10.00
C PRO A 161 8.76 -22.25 9.87
N GLN A 162 8.45 -20.96 9.82
CA GLN A 162 7.13 -20.46 9.53
C GLN A 162 7.17 -19.85 8.12
N ILE A 163 6.42 -20.43 7.21
CA ILE A 163 6.30 -19.97 5.83
C ILE A 163 4.96 -19.24 5.72
N VAL A 164 5.02 -17.96 5.39
CA VAL A 164 3.83 -17.13 5.17
C VAL A 164 3.62 -16.98 3.67
N LEU A 165 2.43 -17.33 3.22
CA LEU A 165 2.02 -17.24 1.82
C LEU A 165 1.09 -16.05 1.62
N SER A 166 1.07 -15.51 0.39
CA SER A 166 0.17 -14.45 -0.04
C SER A 166 -0.40 -14.71 -1.42
N ARG A 167 -1.67 -14.36 -1.61
CA ARG A 167 -2.33 -14.26 -2.91
C ARG A 167 -2.73 -12.82 -3.25
N THR A 168 -2.51 -11.88 -2.33
CA THR A 168 -2.80 -10.45 -2.52
C THR A 168 -1.57 -9.65 -2.94
N HIS A 169 -0.36 -10.14 -2.67
CA HIS A 169 0.88 -9.44 -2.96
C HIS A 169 1.05 -9.16 -4.48
N PRO A 170 1.51 -7.95 -4.89
CA PRO A 170 1.76 -7.63 -6.31
C PRO A 170 2.77 -8.57 -6.98
N GLY A 171 3.77 -9.06 -6.24
CA GLY A 171 4.74 -10.05 -6.70
C GLY A 171 4.12 -11.34 -7.23
N PHE A 172 2.95 -11.73 -6.71
CA PHE A 172 2.22 -12.89 -7.20
C PHE A 172 1.85 -12.73 -8.69
N VAL A 173 1.33 -11.56 -9.08
CA VAL A 173 1.02 -11.26 -10.48
C VAL A 173 2.28 -11.27 -11.34
N LYS A 174 3.39 -10.67 -10.84
CA LYS A 174 4.66 -10.62 -11.55
C LYS A 174 5.17 -12.02 -11.88
N VAL A 175 5.24 -12.91 -10.89
CA VAL A 175 5.74 -14.30 -11.08
C VAL A 175 4.78 -15.11 -11.95
N LEU A 176 3.45 -14.88 -11.87
CA LEU A 176 2.51 -15.54 -12.77
C LEU A 176 2.77 -15.18 -14.25
N PHE A 177 3.08 -13.91 -14.53
CA PHE A 177 3.48 -13.50 -15.88
C PHE A 177 4.83 -14.07 -16.31
N GLU A 178 5.80 -14.19 -15.40
CA GLU A 178 7.08 -14.85 -15.67
C GLU A 178 6.90 -16.33 -16.08
N LEU A 179 5.91 -17.01 -15.49
CA LEU A 179 5.59 -18.39 -15.84
C LEU A 179 4.84 -18.55 -17.17
N GLU A 180 4.00 -17.57 -17.53
CA GLU A 180 3.13 -17.63 -18.73
C GLU A 180 3.78 -16.99 -19.97
N VAL A 181 4.76 -16.12 -19.80
CA VAL A 181 5.37 -15.31 -20.86
C VAL A 181 6.85 -15.62 -20.99
N PRO A 182 7.26 -16.43 -21.97
CA PRO A 182 8.67 -16.80 -22.16
C PRO A 182 9.60 -15.58 -22.33
N GLU A 183 9.12 -14.52 -23.00
CA GLU A 183 9.88 -13.30 -23.23
C GLU A 183 10.22 -12.57 -21.92
N ILE A 184 9.42 -12.76 -20.86
CA ILE A 184 9.72 -12.25 -19.52
C ILE A 184 10.73 -13.18 -18.83
N ALA A 185 10.52 -14.50 -18.92
CA ALA A 185 11.44 -15.48 -18.34
C ALA A 185 12.86 -15.35 -18.94
N ASP A 186 12.98 -15.06 -20.22
CA ASP A 186 14.24 -14.82 -20.94
C ASP A 186 14.83 -13.42 -20.69
N GLY A 187 14.13 -12.56 -19.95
CA GLY A 187 14.57 -11.20 -19.63
C GLY A 187 14.57 -10.23 -20.83
N MET A 188 13.88 -10.56 -21.91
CA MET A 188 13.68 -9.67 -23.08
C MET A 188 12.61 -8.63 -22.81
N VAL A 189 11.60 -8.98 -22.02
CA VAL A 189 10.53 -8.09 -21.53
C VAL A 189 10.62 -8.06 -19.99
N GLU A 190 10.52 -6.87 -19.43
CA GLU A 190 10.57 -6.67 -17.98
C GLU A 190 9.26 -6.06 -17.47
N ILE A 191 8.76 -6.55 -16.34
CA ILE A 191 7.68 -5.91 -15.60
C ILE A 191 8.31 -4.88 -14.66
N ARG A 192 8.17 -3.60 -14.99
CA ARG A 192 8.76 -2.47 -14.26
C ARG A 192 7.95 -2.06 -13.05
N ALA A 193 6.63 -2.13 -13.13
CA ALA A 193 5.75 -1.77 -12.02
C ALA A 193 4.47 -2.61 -12.05
N VAL A 194 3.91 -2.82 -10.86
CA VAL A 194 2.62 -3.49 -10.65
C VAL A 194 1.81 -2.69 -9.65
N SER A 195 0.57 -2.35 -10.00
CA SER A 195 -0.40 -1.75 -9.10
C SER A 195 -1.61 -2.65 -9.03
N ARG A 196 -1.99 -3.10 -7.83
CA ARG A 196 -2.97 -4.15 -7.63
C ARG A 196 -4.02 -3.81 -6.59
N GLU A 197 -5.27 -4.12 -6.91
CA GLU A 197 -6.38 -4.28 -5.98
C GLU A 197 -6.85 -5.74 -6.09
N ALA A 198 -6.33 -6.56 -5.18
CA ALA A 198 -6.48 -8.01 -5.23
C ALA A 198 -7.94 -8.44 -5.33
N GLY A 199 -8.22 -9.33 -6.27
CA GLY A 199 -9.55 -9.85 -6.57
C GLY A 199 -10.41 -8.94 -7.43
N ASP A 200 -10.00 -7.72 -7.77
CA ASP A 200 -10.77 -6.83 -8.62
C ASP A 200 -10.02 -6.43 -9.89
N ARG A 201 -8.94 -5.67 -9.78
CA ARG A 201 -8.20 -5.19 -10.95
C ARG A 201 -6.73 -4.96 -10.63
N SER A 202 -5.87 -5.27 -11.59
CA SER A 202 -4.44 -4.99 -11.58
C SER A 202 -4.01 -4.23 -12.82
N LYS A 203 -3.01 -3.37 -12.68
CA LYS A 203 -2.28 -2.76 -13.79
C LYS A 203 -0.81 -3.16 -13.72
N ILE A 204 -0.25 -3.60 -14.84
CA ILE A 204 1.17 -3.91 -14.96
C ILE A 204 1.81 -3.04 -16.02
N ALA A 205 2.98 -2.50 -15.74
CA ALA A 205 3.78 -1.73 -16.68
C ALA A 205 4.93 -2.61 -17.19
N VAL A 206 4.97 -2.81 -18.50
CA VAL A 206 5.94 -3.69 -19.17
C VAL A 206 6.82 -2.89 -20.11
N TRP A 207 8.09 -3.26 -20.17
CA TRP A 207 9.11 -2.63 -20.99
C TRP A 207 9.96 -3.70 -21.69
N SER A 208 10.46 -3.38 -22.87
CA SER A 208 11.39 -4.25 -23.59
C SER A 208 12.69 -3.52 -23.85
N LYS A 209 13.81 -4.23 -23.69
CA LYS A 209 15.15 -3.75 -24.10
C LYS A 209 15.31 -3.59 -25.60
N ASN A 210 14.49 -4.30 -26.36
CA ASN A 210 14.54 -4.30 -27.82
C ASN A 210 13.26 -3.67 -28.38
N ASP A 211 13.38 -2.54 -29.05
CA ASP A 211 12.26 -1.82 -29.65
C ASP A 211 11.48 -2.62 -30.70
N LYS A 212 12.08 -3.70 -31.22
CA LYS A 212 11.40 -4.62 -32.16
C LYS A 212 10.43 -5.56 -31.49
N ILE A 213 10.47 -5.69 -30.15
CA ILE A 213 9.59 -6.57 -29.38
C ILE A 213 8.44 -5.75 -28.83
N ASP A 214 7.23 -6.08 -29.24
CA ASP A 214 6.04 -5.52 -28.61
C ASP A 214 5.85 -6.15 -27.22
N SER A 215 6.27 -5.41 -26.18
CA SER A 215 6.19 -5.88 -24.78
C SER A 215 4.76 -6.13 -24.31
N VAL A 216 3.79 -5.33 -24.77
CA VAL A 216 2.37 -5.49 -24.44
C VAL A 216 1.78 -6.71 -25.16
N GLY A 217 2.03 -6.83 -26.47
CA GLY A 217 1.58 -7.96 -27.27
C GLY A 217 2.13 -9.29 -26.79
N ALA A 218 3.41 -9.34 -26.35
CA ALA A 218 4.02 -10.54 -25.77
C ALA A 218 3.28 -11.00 -24.52
N CYS A 219 2.91 -10.08 -23.62
CA CYS A 219 2.20 -10.38 -22.40
C CYS A 219 0.73 -10.76 -22.63
N VAL A 220 0.08 -10.13 -23.61
CA VAL A 220 -1.31 -10.45 -23.98
C VAL A 220 -1.39 -11.85 -24.63
N GLY A 221 -0.48 -12.13 -25.54
CA GLY A 221 -0.47 -13.37 -26.32
C GLY A 221 -1.56 -13.43 -27.37
N ILE A 222 -1.52 -14.48 -28.21
CA ILE A 222 -2.47 -14.67 -29.30
C ILE A 222 -3.91 -14.72 -28.78
N ARG A 223 -4.75 -13.77 -29.23
CA ARG A 223 -6.15 -13.63 -28.78
C ARG A 223 -6.31 -13.53 -27.26
N GLY A 224 -5.28 -13.04 -26.57
CA GLY A 224 -5.28 -12.88 -25.13
C GLY A 224 -5.08 -14.18 -24.34
N SER A 225 -4.52 -15.23 -24.96
CA SER A 225 -4.37 -16.56 -24.31
C SER A 225 -3.55 -16.50 -23.02
N ARG A 226 -2.40 -15.78 -23.03
CA ARG A 226 -1.50 -15.68 -21.89
C ARG A 226 -2.13 -14.91 -20.73
N VAL A 227 -2.64 -13.70 -21.00
CA VAL A 227 -3.31 -12.90 -19.94
C VAL A 227 -4.54 -13.63 -19.38
N LYS A 228 -5.30 -14.36 -20.20
CA LYS A 228 -6.43 -15.18 -19.71
C LYS A 228 -5.98 -16.29 -18.78
N GLY A 229 -4.81 -16.90 -19.00
CA GLY A 229 -4.21 -17.89 -18.09
C GLY A 229 -3.99 -17.28 -16.70
N VAL A 230 -3.35 -16.10 -16.64
CA VAL A 230 -3.12 -15.38 -15.38
C VAL A 230 -4.45 -14.95 -14.74
N VAL A 231 -5.40 -14.39 -15.51
CA VAL A 231 -6.73 -13.98 -15.01
C VAL A 231 -7.48 -15.16 -14.40
N LYS A 232 -7.38 -16.35 -15.00
CA LYS A 232 -8.01 -17.57 -14.47
C LYS A 232 -7.39 -17.97 -13.12
N GLU A 233 -6.07 -17.92 -12.99
CA GLU A 233 -5.38 -18.21 -11.72
C GLU A 233 -5.78 -17.20 -10.62
N LEU A 234 -6.00 -15.95 -10.97
CA LEU A 234 -6.43 -14.88 -10.09
C LEU A 234 -7.96 -14.82 -9.90
N GLN A 235 -8.69 -15.90 -10.21
CA GLN A 235 -10.13 -16.00 -10.01
C GLN A 235 -10.95 -14.89 -10.70
N GLY A 236 -10.51 -14.47 -11.89
CA GLY A 236 -11.21 -13.46 -12.69
C GLY A 236 -10.84 -12.01 -12.36
N GLU A 237 -9.74 -11.75 -11.66
CA GLU A 237 -9.17 -10.41 -11.49
C GLU A 237 -8.80 -9.82 -12.85
N LYS A 238 -9.27 -8.61 -13.15
CA LYS A 238 -9.00 -7.94 -14.43
C LYS A 238 -7.55 -7.42 -14.46
N ILE A 239 -6.88 -7.59 -15.60
CA ILE A 239 -5.49 -7.15 -15.74
C ILE A 239 -5.39 -6.20 -16.94
N ASP A 240 -4.89 -4.99 -16.68
CA ASP A 240 -4.52 -4.02 -17.69
C ASP A 240 -3.00 -4.05 -17.88
N ILE A 241 -2.56 -4.26 -19.11
CA ILE A 241 -1.15 -4.28 -19.46
C ILE A 241 -0.84 -2.99 -20.22
N VAL A 242 0.10 -2.20 -19.70
CA VAL A 242 0.46 -0.91 -20.28
C VAL A 242 1.95 -0.85 -20.57
N ARG A 243 2.34 -0.07 -21.57
CA ARG A 243 3.75 0.17 -21.88
C ARG A 243 4.34 1.10 -20.82
N TRP A 244 5.48 0.75 -20.29
CA TRP A 244 6.27 1.62 -19.43
C TRP A 244 7.08 2.60 -20.28
N SER A 245 7.18 3.85 -19.84
CA SER A 245 8.03 4.88 -20.42
C SER A 245 8.81 5.62 -19.32
N GLU A 246 10.01 6.09 -19.65
CA GLU A 246 10.77 6.99 -18.77
C GLU A 246 10.13 8.38 -18.69
N ASP A 247 9.45 8.79 -19.76
CA ASP A 247 8.70 10.04 -19.77
C ASP A 247 7.43 9.90 -18.94
N PRO A 248 7.29 10.67 -17.84
CA PRO A 248 6.12 10.61 -16.99
C PRO A 248 4.81 10.93 -17.70
N GLU A 249 4.82 11.83 -18.70
CA GLU A 249 3.61 12.21 -19.43
C GLU A 249 3.11 11.06 -20.31
N GLU A 250 4.02 10.39 -21.01
CA GLU A 250 3.69 9.21 -21.82
C GLU A 250 3.24 8.04 -20.92
N PHE A 251 3.94 7.84 -19.80
CA PHE A 251 3.61 6.74 -18.91
C PHE A 251 2.25 6.95 -18.21
N VAL A 252 1.92 8.17 -17.77
CA VAL A 252 0.59 8.50 -17.24
C VAL A 252 -0.48 8.28 -18.30
N ARG A 253 -0.25 8.71 -19.54
CA ARG A 253 -1.19 8.49 -20.65
C ARG A 253 -1.45 7.00 -20.87
N ALA A 254 -0.41 6.18 -20.92
CA ALA A 254 -0.54 4.73 -21.04
C ALA A 254 -1.25 4.09 -19.83
N ALA A 255 -0.92 4.54 -18.62
CA ALA A 255 -1.46 4.00 -17.36
C ALA A 255 -2.96 4.25 -17.19
N LEU A 256 -3.52 5.30 -17.77
CA LEU A 256 -4.96 5.60 -17.74
C LEU A 256 -5.79 4.72 -18.67
N SER A 257 -5.14 3.93 -19.55
CA SER A 257 -5.87 2.97 -20.39
C SER A 257 -6.91 2.17 -19.56
N PRO A 258 -8.13 1.92 -20.09
CA PRO A 258 -8.56 2.12 -21.48
C PRO A 258 -9.06 3.53 -21.82
N ALA A 259 -8.98 4.53 -20.93
CA ALA A 259 -9.35 5.90 -21.23
C ALA A 259 -8.26 6.60 -22.04
N GLU A 260 -8.69 7.47 -22.97
CA GLU A 260 -7.80 8.27 -23.80
C GLU A 260 -7.58 9.66 -23.20
N ALA A 261 -6.34 9.98 -22.84
CA ALA A 261 -5.96 11.30 -22.38
C ALA A 261 -5.71 12.24 -23.57
N SER A 262 -6.43 13.36 -23.64
CA SER A 262 -6.26 14.38 -24.68
C SER A 262 -4.94 15.15 -24.49
N SER A 263 -4.60 15.49 -23.24
CA SER A 263 -3.30 16.07 -22.88
C SER A 263 -2.91 15.67 -21.46
N VAL A 264 -1.60 15.59 -21.26
CA VAL A 264 -0.99 15.32 -19.96
C VAL A 264 0.01 16.43 -19.72
N LYS A 265 0.01 17.05 -18.55
CA LYS A 265 0.89 18.16 -18.20
C LYS A 265 1.43 18.02 -16.79
N ILE A 266 2.73 18.10 -16.63
CA ILE A 266 3.36 18.11 -15.32
C ILE A 266 3.11 19.46 -14.66
N VAL A 267 2.42 19.47 -13.53
CA VAL A 267 2.14 20.68 -12.74
C VAL A 267 3.28 20.97 -11.78
N ASN A 268 3.73 19.92 -11.05
CA ASN A 268 4.82 20.06 -10.10
C ASN A 268 5.67 18.78 -10.14
N ARG A 269 6.96 18.92 -10.45
CA ARG A 269 7.91 17.79 -10.50
C ARG A 269 8.36 17.34 -9.12
N GLU A 270 8.48 18.25 -8.17
CA GLU A 270 8.92 17.92 -6.81
C GLU A 270 7.86 17.14 -6.05
N GLU A 271 6.61 17.56 -6.16
CA GLU A 271 5.45 16.87 -5.57
C GLU A 271 4.95 15.70 -6.44
N LYS A 272 5.55 15.48 -7.60
CA LYS A 272 5.12 14.47 -8.58
C LYS A 272 3.63 14.58 -8.92
N LYS A 273 3.20 15.79 -9.32
CA LYS A 273 1.81 16.08 -9.63
C LYS A 273 1.61 16.34 -11.11
N VAL A 274 0.63 15.65 -11.70
CA VAL A 274 0.27 15.70 -13.12
C VAL A 274 -1.20 16.01 -13.27
N GLU A 275 -1.51 16.94 -14.17
CA GLU A 275 -2.86 17.22 -14.63
C GLU A 275 -3.12 16.53 -15.95
N VAL A 276 -4.23 15.82 -16.02
CA VAL A 276 -4.64 15.09 -17.22
C VAL A 276 -5.98 15.61 -17.70
N VAL A 277 -6.03 16.02 -18.95
CA VAL A 277 -7.26 16.47 -19.60
C VAL A 277 -7.81 15.37 -20.46
N VAL A 278 -9.05 15.03 -20.23
CA VAL A 278 -9.78 14.01 -21.00
C VAL A 278 -11.02 14.62 -21.70
N ALA A 279 -11.49 13.96 -22.72
CA ALA A 279 -12.80 14.30 -23.29
C ALA A 279 -13.91 13.97 -22.31
N ASP A 280 -15.05 14.67 -22.37
CA ASP A 280 -16.13 14.52 -21.39
C ASP A 280 -16.72 13.11 -21.32
N ASP A 281 -16.79 12.44 -22.46
CA ASP A 281 -17.23 11.04 -22.61
C ASP A 281 -16.22 10.07 -21.98
N GLN A 282 -14.93 10.44 -21.91
CA GLN A 282 -13.87 9.64 -21.32
C GLN A 282 -13.67 9.85 -19.80
N LEU A 283 -14.24 10.90 -19.23
CA LEU A 283 -14.02 11.28 -17.83
C LEU A 283 -14.39 10.14 -16.87
N SER A 284 -15.57 9.54 -17.03
CA SER A 284 -16.01 8.43 -16.19
C SER A 284 -15.14 7.21 -16.33
N LEU A 285 -14.59 6.94 -17.52
CA LEU A 285 -13.70 5.83 -17.79
C LEU A 285 -12.31 6.08 -17.20
N ALA A 286 -11.80 7.31 -17.32
CA ALA A 286 -10.51 7.73 -16.77
C ALA A 286 -10.48 7.64 -15.24
N ILE A 287 -11.54 8.10 -14.58
CA ILE A 287 -11.69 7.98 -13.13
C ILE A 287 -11.92 6.51 -12.74
N GLY A 288 -12.80 5.82 -13.47
CA GLY A 288 -13.23 4.47 -13.18
C GLY A 288 -14.21 4.38 -11.99
N LYS A 289 -14.75 3.19 -11.74
CA LYS A 289 -15.67 2.93 -10.63
C LYS A 289 -14.97 3.26 -9.30
N ASN A 290 -15.58 4.14 -8.49
CA ASN A 290 -15.02 4.59 -7.20
C ASN A 290 -13.56 5.09 -7.29
N GLY A 291 -13.16 5.69 -8.41
CA GLY A 291 -11.80 6.18 -8.60
C GLY A 291 -10.75 5.08 -8.81
N GLN A 292 -11.14 3.86 -9.12
CA GLN A 292 -10.24 2.71 -9.22
C GLN A 292 -9.18 2.89 -10.31
N ASN A 293 -9.59 3.36 -11.51
CA ASN A 293 -8.66 3.46 -12.63
C ASN A 293 -7.56 4.50 -12.35
N VAL A 294 -7.95 5.70 -11.90
CA VAL A 294 -6.99 6.76 -11.55
C VAL A 294 -6.10 6.37 -10.37
N ARG A 295 -6.66 5.71 -9.35
CA ARG A 295 -5.91 5.26 -8.17
C ARG A 295 -4.86 4.20 -8.53
N LEU A 296 -5.23 3.22 -9.36
CA LEU A 296 -4.28 2.21 -9.87
C LEU A 296 -3.22 2.84 -10.77
N ALA A 297 -3.60 3.76 -11.66
CA ALA A 297 -2.65 4.47 -12.52
C ALA A 297 -1.67 5.32 -11.69
N SER A 298 -2.17 6.08 -10.72
CA SER A 298 -1.34 6.90 -9.83
C SER A 298 -0.31 6.07 -9.07
N ARG A 299 -0.73 4.93 -8.50
CA ARG A 299 0.20 4.00 -7.82
C ARG A 299 1.21 3.35 -8.77
N LEU A 300 0.78 3.02 -9.99
CA LEU A 300 1.64 2.40 -11.00
C LEU A 300 2.77 3.32 -11.44
N VAL A 301 2.45 4.59 -11.70
CA VAL A 301 3.38 5.60 -12.18
C VAL A 301 4.17 6.24 -11.04
N GLY A 302 3.60 6.25 -9.82
CA GLY A 302 4.17 6.92 -8.65
C GLY A 302 4.00 8.45 -8.69
N TRP A 303 2.98 8.94 -9.41
CA TRP A 303 2.60 10.35 -9.51
C TRP A 303 1.15 10.56 -9.09
N SER A 304 0.86 11.71 -8.49
CA SER A 304 -0.52 12.14 -8.20
C SER A 304 -1.17 12.64 -9.48
N ILE A 305 -2.25 12.01 -9.90
CA ILE A 305 -2.95 12.31 -11.15
C ILE A 305 -4.25 13.05 -10.83
N ASP A 306 -4.38 14.26 -11.34
CA ASP A 306 -5.58 15.07 -11.32
C ASP A 306 -6.25 15.02 -12.71
N ILE A 307 -7.49 14.56 -12.76
CA ILE A 307 -8.21 14.39 -14.04
C ILE A 307 -9.26 15.47 -14.17
N ARG A 308 -9.22 16.22 -15.29
CA ARG A 308 -10.17 17.26 -15.62
C ARG A 308 -10.82 17.05 -16.97
N SER A 309 -12.06 17.46 -17.12
CA SER A 309 -12.72 17.48 -18.42
C SER A 309 -12.34 18.72 -19.23
N LYS A 310 -12.46 18.64 -20.55
CA LYS A 310 -12.27 19.81 -21.41
C LYS A 310 -13.25 20.93 -21.06
N LYS A 311 -14.47 20.58 -20.68
CA LYS A 311 -15.49 21.56 -20.29
C LYS A 311 -15.14 22.30 -19.01
N ASP A 312 -14.60 21.58 -18.01
CA ASP A 312 -14.21 22.20 -16.73
C ASP A 312 -13.12 23.25 -16.95
N ILE A 313 -12.13 22.94 -17.80
CA ILE A 313 -11.06 23.89 -18.13
C ILE A 313 -11.60 25.10 -18.89
N VAL A 314 -12.51 24.88 -19.86
CA VAL A 314 -13.13 25.99 -20.60
C VAL A 314 -13.97 26.86 -19.66
N LYS A 315 -14.72 26.24 -18.76
CA LYS A 315 -15.55 26.95 -17.77
C LYS A 315 -14.67 27.78 -16.82
N GLU A 316 -13.61 27.21 -16.27
CA GLU A 316 -12.65 27.89 -15.39
C GLU A 316 -11.95 29.06 -16.12
N LYS A 317 -11.58 28.88 -17.41
CA LYS A 317 -11.02 29.97 -18.23
C LYS A 317 -12.06 31.06 -18.51
N LEU A 318 -13.32 30.71 -18.80
CA LEU A 318 -14.38 31.69 -18.97
C LEU A 318 -14.65 32.45 -17.66
N GLU A 319 -14.76 31.74 -16.55
CA GLU A 319 -14.92 32.34 -15.21
C GLU A 319 -13.72 33.20 -14.82
N GLY A 320 -12.50 32.76 -15.13
CA GLY A 320 -11.27 33.55 -14.95
C GLY A 320 -11.16 34.76 -15.89
N MET A 321 -11.72 34.68 -17.10
CA MET A 321 -11.80 35.81 -18.03
C MET A 321 -12.95 36.77 -17.68
N THR A 322 -14.04 36.25 -17.10
CA THR A 322 -15.15 37.08 -16.59
C THR A 322 -14.86 37.63 -15.20
N GLY A 323 -14.01 36.96 -14.40
CA GLY A 323 -13.54 37.43 -13.08
C GLY A 323 -12.46 38.51 -13.13
N SER A 324 -11.87 38.79 -14.31
CA SER A 324 -10.83 39.81 -14.52
C SER A 324 -11.34 41.09 -15.20
N SER A 325 -12.56 41.11 -15.68
CA SER A 325 -13.17 42.36 -16.18
C SER A 325 -14.55 42.58 -15.53
N GLY A 326 -14.52 43.35 -14.44
CA GLY A 326 -15.63 44.19 -14.02
C GLY A 326 -16.93 43.50 -13.66
N ALA A 327 -16.97 42.74 -12.57
CA ALA A 327 -18.23 42.43 -11.90
C ALA A 327 -18.93 43.70 -11.33
N ALA A 328 -18.29 44.87 -11.45
CA ALA A 328 -18.85 46.16 -11.02
C ALA A 328 -19.52 46.95 -12.13
N ASP A 329 -19.31 46.61 -13.42
CA ASP A 329 -19.79 47.47 -14.52
C ASP A 329 -21.07 46.94 -15.23
N THR A 330 -21.49 45.69 -14.94
CA THR A 330 -22.72 45.08 -15.50
C THR A 330 -23.92 45.10 -14.54
N ASP A 331 -23.72 45.55 -13.29
CA ASP A 331 -24.82 45.71 -12.38
C ASP A 331 -25.75 46.85 -12.88
N GLY A 332 -27.05 46.56 -12.92
CA GLY A 332 -28.03 47.53 -13.31
C GLY A 332 -28.03 48.75 -12.36
N VAL A 333 -28.42 49.90 -12.83
CA VAL A 333 -28.49 51.16 -12.04
C VAL A 333 -29.27 51.03 -10.73
N GLU A 334 -30.00 49.94 -10.54
CA GLU A 334 -30.77 49.62 -9.31
C GLU A 334 -29.91 49.13 -8.16
N SER A 335 -28.68 48.61 -8.43
CA SER A 335 -27.77 48.10 -7.41
C SER A 335 -26.92 49.19 -6.74
N LEU A 336 -26.97 50.41 -7.23
CA LEU A 336 -26.19 51.53 -6.68
C LEU A 336 -26.79 52.04 -5.37
N ASP A 337 -25.96 52.11 -4.34
CA ASP A 337 -26.33 52.66 -3.07
C ASP A 337 -26.70 54.16 -3.20
N GLY A 338 -27.90 54.51 -2.77
CA GLY A 338 -28.42 55.86 -2.91
C GLY A 338 -29.33 56.15 -4.11
N VAL A 339 -29.54 55.13 -5.00
CA VAL A 339 -30.52 55.21 -6.11
C VAL A 339 -31.80 54.52 -5.71
N GLY A 340 -32.83 55.31 -5.43
CA GLY A 340 -34.17 54.79 -5.13
C GLY A 340 -34.91 54.31 -6.40
N PRO A 341 -35.98 53.49 -6.27
CA PRO A 341 -36.70 52.90 -7.41
C PRO A 341 -37.21 53.92 -8.44
N LYS A 342 -37.66 55.10 -8.01
CA LYS A 342 -38.09 56.18 -8.91
C LYS A 342 -36.91 56.79 -9.69
N THR A 343 -35.75 56.88 -9.07
CA THR A 343 -34.53 57.41 -9.73
C THR A 343 -33.95 56.37 -10.70
N ALA A 344 -34.01 55.10 -10.37
CA ALA A 344 -33.61 54.00 -11.27
C ALA A 344 -34.50 53.96 -12.53
N GLU A 345 -35.82 54.14 -12.39
CA GLU A 345 -36.74 54.25 -13.54
C GLU A 345 -36.45 55.48 -14.43
N ALA A 346 -36.14 56.63 -13.80
CA ALA A 346 -35.81 57.84 -14.54
C ALA A 346 -34.47 57.71 -15.31
N LEU A 347 -33.47 57.06 -14.70
CA LEU A 347 -32.20 56.76 -15.36
C LEU A 347 -32.36 55.77 -16.51
N LYS A 348 -33.13 54.72 -16.34
CA LYS A 348 -33.47 53.77 -17.41
C LYS A 348 -34.24 54.41 -18.55
N ALA A 349 -35.19 55.29 -18.26
CA ALA A 349 -35.97 56.04 -19.27
C ALA A 349 -35.08 57.01 -20.06
N ALA A 350 -33.98 57.49 -19.44
CA ALA A 350 -32.98 58.36 -20.12
C ALA A 350 -31.89 57.56 -20.87
N GLY A 351 -31.94 56.19 -20.85
CA GLY A 351 -31.03 55.35 -21.60
C GLY A 351 -29.80 54.84 -20.82
N TYR A 352 -29.72 55.11 -19.50
CA TYR A 352 -28.62 54.61 -18.64
C TYR A 352 -29.11 53.31 -17.93
N LEU A 353 -28.62 52.15 -18.43
CA LEU A 353 -29.05 50.83 -17.99
C LEU A 353 -28.10 50.20 -16.97
N THR A 354 -26.82 50.52 -17.12
CA THR A 354 -25.72 49.92 -16.34
C THR A 354 -24.86 50.95 -15.59
N VAL A 355 -24.12 50.52 -14.59
CA VAL A 355 -23.16 51.38 -13.87
C VAL A 355 -22.09 51.93 -14.82
N ALA A 356 -21.74 51.18 -15.86
CA ALA A 356 -20.80 51.63 -16.91
C ALA A 356 -21.34 52.83 -17.74
N ASP A 357 -22.64 52.86 -17.99
CA ASP A 357 -23.27 53.96 -18.68
C ASP A 357 -23.22 55.26 -17.85
N LEU A 358 -23.34 55.12 -16.51
CA LEU A 358 -23.23 56.25 -15.58
C LEU A 358 -21.82 56.78 -15.41
N LYS A 359 -20.76 55.90 -15.55
CA LYS A 359 -19.35 56.31 -15.54
C LYS A 359 -18.99 57.16 -16.74
N ASN A 360 -19.62 56.90 -17.87
CA ASN A 360 -19.37 57.61 -19.13
C ASN A 360 -20.23 58.88 -19.29
N ALA A 361 -21.20 59.13 -18.38
CA ALA A 361 -22.08 60.27 -18.41
C ALA A 361 -21.45 61.49 -17.69
N THR A 362 -21.63 62.69 -18.25
CA THR A 362 -21.21 63.91 -17.56
C THR A 362 -22.23 64.32 -16.49
N PRO A 363 -21.76 64.97 -15.38
CA PRO A 363 -22.65 65.43 -14.33
C PRO A 363 -23.83 66.33 -14.82
N GLU A 364 -23.58 67.06 -15.88
CA GLU A 364 -24.55 67.95 -16.54
C GLU A 364 -25.69 67.17 -17.19
N GLN A 365 -25.33 66.10 -17.90
CA GLN A 365 -26.31 65.19 -18.55
C GLN A 365 -27.20 64.46 -17.55
N LEU A 366 -26.65 64.06 -16.40
CA LEU A 366 -27.39 63.40 -15.33
C LEU A 366 -28.30 64.40 -14.55
N ALA A 367 -27.91 65.69 -14.49
CA ALA A 367 -28.69 66.72 -13.83
C ALA A 367 -29.94 67.15 -14.62
N GLU A 368 -29.97 66.94 -15.94
CA GLU A 368 -31.13 67.24 -16.80
C GLU A 368 -32.26 66.21 -16.71
N ILE A 369 -31.94 65.02 -16.12
CA ILE A 369 -32.94 63.94 -15.99
C ILE A 369 -34.00 64.29 -14.93
N LYS A 370 -35.25 64.37 -15.37
CA LYS A 370 -36.37 64.67 -14.52
C LYS A 370 -36.57 63.64 -13.43
N GLY A 371 -36.23 63.96 -12.16
CA GLY A 371 -36.21 63.00 -11.04
C GLY A 371 -34.86 62.77 -10.37
N VAL A 372 -33.78 63.32 -10.92
CA VAL A 372 -32.41 63.25 -10.34
C VAL A 372 -32.15 64.65 -9.69
N GLY A 373 -32.27 64.74 -8.35
CA GLY A 373 -31.96 65.98 -7.61
C GLY A 373 -30.45 66.08 -7.33
N LYS A 374 -29.97 67.32 -7.00
CA LYS A 374 -28.55 67.60 -6.69
C LYS A 374 -27.93 66.63 -5.69
N LYS A 375 -28.61 66.26 -4.61
CA LYS A 375 -28.17 65.32 -3.60
C LYS A 375 -28.09 63.87 -4.10
N THR A 376 -28.94 63.49 -5.05
CA THR A 376 -28.94 62.17 -5.67
C THR A 376 -27.81 62.07 -6.68
N LEU A 377 -27.55 63.13 -7.44
CA LEU A 377 -26.43 63.25 -8.35
C LEU A 377 -25.08 63.08 -7.62
N GLU A 378 -24.92 63.77 -6.48
CA GLU A 378 -23.69 63.63 -5.65
C GLU A 378 -23.49 62.19 -5.18
N LYS A 379 -24.54 61.50 -4.74
CA LYS A 379 -24.48 60.11 -4.31
C LYS A 379 -24.18 59.15 -5.47
N ILE A 380 -24.79 59.36 -6.65
CA ILE A 380 -24.49 58.57 -7.84
C ILE A 380 -23.05 58.77 -8.23
N MET A 381 -22.53 59.98 -8.26
CA MET A 381 -21.16 60.28 -8.61
C MET A 381 -20.15 59.74 -7.60
N ALA A 382 -20.48 59.76 -6.30
CA ALA A 382 -19.66 59.17 -5.25
C ALA A 382 -19.63 57.63 -5.36
N ALA A 383 -20.75 57.00 -5.62
CA ALA A 383 -20.85 55.55 -5.79
C ALA A 383 -20.17 55.04 -7.10
N VAL A 384 -20.22 55.84 -8.16
CA VAL A 384 -19.63 55.54 -9.48
C VAL A 384 -18.09 55.72 -9.48
N ASN A 385 -17.59 56.75 -8.76
CA ASN A 385 -16.16 57.07 -8.72
C ASN A 385 -15.37 56.41 -7.60
N GLY A 386 -16.02 55.61 -6.74
CA GLY A 386 -15.36 54.75 -5.74
C GLY A 386 -14.43 55.51 -4.83
N SER A 387 -14.93 56.43 -3.98
CA SER A 387 -14.12 56.98 -2.88
C SER A 387 -14.58 56.39 -1.55
N PRO A 388 -13.64 55.86 -0.78
CA PRO A 388 -13.92 55.44 0.58
C PRO A 388 -13.62 56.61 1.53
N GLU A 389 -14.60 57.17 2.17
CA GLU A 389 -14.36 57.95 3.38
C GLU A 389 -15.46 57.66 4.39
N ALA A 390 -15.08 56.96 5.42
CA ALA A 390 -15.87 56.80 6.63
C ALA A 390 -15.77 58.10 7.45
N PRO A 391 -16.80 58.51 8.14
CA PRO A 391 -16.62 59.31 9.34
C PRO A 391 -16.80 58.48 10.60
N GLU A 392 -15.80 58.61 11.44
CA GLU A 392 -15.84 58.35 12.88
C GLU A 392 -16.95 59.20 13.57
N ALA A 393 -17.63 58.60 14.50
CA ALA A 393 -18.21 59.26 15.67
C ALA A 393 -18.43 58.20 16.73
N GLU A 394 -17.57 58.23 17.70
CA GLU A 394 -17.65 58.85 19.04
C GLU A 394 -18.63 58.15 19.97
N THR A 395 -18.01 57.51 20.96
CA THR A 395 -18.22 57.51 22.42
C THR A 395 -19.52 56.99 23.01
N ALA A 396 -19.43 55.89 23.66
CA ALA A 396 -19.54 55.49 25.07
C ALA A 396 -20.58 56.24 25.95
N PRO A 397 -21.08 55.79 27.13
CA PRO A 397 -20.50 54.69 27.97
C PRO A 397 -21.55 53.83 28.75
N GLU A 398 -21.01 52.83 29.42
CA GLU A 398 -21.36 52.28 30.77
C GLU A 398 -22.78 51.79 31.08
N ALA A 399 -22.97 50.58 31.53
CA ALA A 399 -22.81 50.13 32.93
C ALA A 399 -23.29 48.69 33.09
N SER A 400 -22.44 47.89 33.70
CA SER A 400 -22.65 47.33 35.03
C SER A 400 -23.42 46.03 35.15
N ALA A 401 -22.65 45.11 35.64
CA ALA A 401 -22.82 44.26 36.80
C ALA A 401 -23.40 42.85 36.59
N ALA A 402 -22.55 41.95 36.97
CA ALA A 402 -22.69 40.91 37.99
C ALA A 402 -23.73 39.82 37.65
N ASP A 403 -23.54 38.57 37.87
CA ASP A 403 -22.80 37.84 38.88
C ASP A 403 -23.16 36.35 38.70
N GLU A 404 -22.31 35.53 39.28
CA GLU A 404 -22.55 34.18 39.80
C GLU A 404 -22.60 32.96 38.87
N THR A 405 -21.50 32.25 38.98
CA THR A 405 -21.45 30.80 39.08
C THR A 405 -22.21 30.29 40.34
N PRO A 406 -22.52 29.05 40.61
CA PRO A 406 -21.54 27.94 40.55
C PRO A 406 -22.12 26.52 40.26
N GLU A 407 -21.10 25.64 40.04
CA GLU A 407 -20.92 24.28 40.58
C GLU A 407 -21.91 23.12 40.35
N SER A 408 -21.21 22.05 40.05
CA SER A 408 -21.28 20.68 40.59
C SER A 408 -22.19 19.67 39.93
N GLY A 409 -21.62 18.57 39.66
CA GLY A 409 -21.73 17.23 40.24
C GLY A 409 -21.93 16.22 39.17
N GLU A 410 -20.91 15.41 38.90
CA GLU A 410 -20.68 14.07 39.46
C GLU A 410 -21.63 12.95 38.99
N GLU A 411 -20.99 11.93 38.49
CA GLU A 411 -21.32 10.47 38.54
C GLU A 411 -22.46 9.91 37.65
N ALA A 412 -22.10 9.08 36.71
CA ALA A 412 -22.08 7.62 36.75
C ALA A 412 -21.49 7.05 35.48
#